data_5a6e9a8991556e0bf3956ffc95d19a9f
#
_entry.id   5a6e9a8991556e0bf3956ffc95d19a9f
#
_cell.length_a   1.000
_cell.length_b   1.000
_cell.length_c   1.000
_cell.angle_alpha   90.00
_cell.angle_beta   90.00
_cell.angle_gamma   90.00
#
_symmetry.space_group_name_H-M   'P 1'
#
loop_
_entity.id
_entity.type
_entity.pdbx_description
1 polymer ?
#
loop_
_entity_poly.entity_id
_entity_poly.type
_entity_poly.pdbx_seq_one_letter_code
_entity_poly.pdbx_strand_id
1 'polypeptide(L)'
;MIIITGSKGFIGQNFLKYLLEHSKEEIITVHEKDAWDWIAFFNDWDKVSLILHQGAISDTTETNIDKLHAMNVWYSIELFEKAIQYQIPVKFASSASVYGNQQGIVNPLNYYAITKLQMDYYIQDHMTEFSSIQS
;
A
#
# COMPACT_ATOMS: atom_id res chain seq x y z
N MET A 1 17.59 -0.05 1.23
CA MET A 1 16.69 0.86 0.48
C MET A 1 15.27 0.66 0.97
N ILE A 2 14.56 1.73 1.27
CA ILE A 2 13.16 1.69 1.73
C ILE A 2 12.30 2.37 0.69
N ILE A 3 11.20 1.72 0.30
CA ILE A 3 10.22 2.28 -0.63
C ILE A 3 9.01 2.78 0.16
N ILE A 4 8.59 4.02 -0.09
CA ILE A 4 7.37 4.60 0.48
C ILE A 4 6.45 5.03 -0.65
N THR A 5 5.24 4.48 -0.68
CA THR A 5 4.17 5.02 -1.51
C THR A 5 3.28 5.92 -0.66
N GLY A 6 2.72 6.96 -1.27
CA GLY A 6 1.82 7.87 -0.54
C GLY A 6 2.52 8.79 0.45
N SER A 7 3.78 9.15 0.19
CA SER A 7 4.58 10.00 1.09
C SER A 7 4.03 11.43 1.25
N LYS A 8 3.13 11.87 0.37
CA LYS A 8 2.48 13.19 0.47
C LYS A 8 1.25 13.19 1.38
N GLY A 9 0.70 12.01 1.71
CA GLY A 9 -0.41 11.89 2.66
C GLY A 9 0.06 12.11 4.10
N PHE A 10 -0.89 12.31 5.02
CA PHE A 10 -0.58 12.61 6.42
C PHE A 10 0.30 11.54 7.07
N ILE A 11 -0.09 10.27 6.96
CA ILE A 11 0.69 9.16 7.55
C ILE A 11 2.02 9.00 6.84
N GLY A 12 2.02 9.04 5.50
CA GLY A 12 3.23 8.88 4.70
C GLY A 12 4.27 9.97 4.96
N GLN A 13 3.84 11.21 5.13
CA GLN A 13 4.75 12.33 5.49
C GLN A 13 5.43 12.11 6.83
N ASN A 14 4.69 11.63 7.83
CA ASN A 14 5.22 11.36 9.16
C ASN A 14 6.21 10.20 9.13
N PHE A 15 5.93 9.14 8.39
CA PHE A 15 6.89 8.05 8.19
C PHE A 15 8.16 8.54 7.50
N LEU A 16 8.02 9.32 6.44
CA LEU A 16 9.16 9.85 5.70
C LEU A 16 10.05 10.70 6.61
N LYS A 17 9.46 11.61 7.38
CA LYS A 17 10.18 12.45 8.32
C LYS A 17 10.96 11.62 9.34
N TYR A 18 10.29 10.63 9.95
CA TYR A 18 10.92 9.75 10.93
C TYR A 18 12.11 9.00 10.33
N LEU A 19 11.96 8.44 9.14
CA LEU A 19 13.00 7.67 8.48
C LEU A 19 14.19 8.53 8.06
N LEU A 20 13.96 9.75 7.59
CA LEU A 20 15.04 10.69 7.26
C LEU A 20 15.87 11.07 8.48
N GLU A 21 15.24 11.11 9.67
CA GLU A 21 15.93 11.46 10.92
C GLU A 21 16.63 10.24 11.56
N HIS A 22 16.13 9.02 11.38
CA HIS A 22 16.55 7.85 12.15
C HIS A 22 17.16 6.71 11.32
N SER A 23 17.05 6.75 10.00
CA SER A 23 17.60 5.72 9.12
C SER A 23 18.68 6.30 8.23
N LYS A 24 19.69 5.48 7.92
CA LYS A 24 20.74 5.80 6.94
C LYS A 24 20.49 5.21 5.57
N GLU A 25 19.42 4.44 5.43
CA GLU A 25 19.09 3.80 4.15
C GLU A 25 18.58 4.83 3.15
N GLU A 26 18.82 4.56 1.87
CA GLU A 26 18.22 5.31 0.78
C GLU A 26 16.70 5.13 0.81
N ILE A 27 15.95 6.23 0.66
CA ILE A 27 14.50 6.23 0.68
C ILE A 27 13.99 6.65 -0.70
N ILE A 28 13.16 5.79 -1.29
CA ILE A 28 12.49 6.05 -2.56
C ILE A 28 11.03 6.39 -2.27
N THR A 29 10.59 7.56 -2.72
CA THR A 29 9.19 7.98 -2.63
C THR A 29 8.51 7.77 -3.97
N VAL A 30 7.34 7.12 -3.96
CA VAL A 30 6.55 6.86 -5.16
C VAL A 30 5.23 7.60 -5.05
N HIS A 31 4.93 8.46 -6.03
CA HIS A 31 3.72 9.26 -6.07
C HIS A 31 2.71 8.66 -7.06
N GLU A 32 1.44 8.94 -6.84
CA GLU A 32 0.34 8.38 -7.65
C GLU A 32 0.56 8.55 -9.15
N LYS A 33 0.93 9.75 -9.59
CA LYS A 33 1.08 10.04 -11.02
C LYS A 33 2.20 9.26 -11.70
N ASP A 34 3.22 8.83 -10.95
CA ASP A 34 4.40 8.12 -11.47
C ASP A 34 4.39 6.65 -11.12
N ALA A 35 3.41 6.19 -10.35
CA ALA A 35 3.44 4.88 -9.71
C ALA A 35 3.54 3.72 -10.71
N TRP A 36 2.75 3.73 -11.77
CA TRP A 36 2.75 2.66 -12.77
C TRP A 36 4.03 2.62 -13.58
N ASP A 37 4.56 3.78 -13.99
CA ASP A 37 5.83 3.84 -14.69
C ASP A 37 6.97 3.41 -13.79
N TRP A 38 6.95 3.86 -12.53
CA TRP A 38 7.98 3.48 -11.58
C TRP A 38 8.04 1.96 -11.37
N ILE A 39 6.89 1.30 -11.13
CA ILE A 39 6.90 -0.14 -10.87
C ILE A 39 7.28 -0.96 -12.10
N ALA A 40 6.97 -0.45 -13.30
CA ALA A 40 7.32 -1.11 -14.55
C ALA A 40 8.84 -1.08 -14.83
N PHE A 41 9.53 -0.02 -14.42
CA PHE A 41 10.93 0.20 -14.75
C PHE A 41 11.90 0.00 -13.58
N PHE A 42 11.43 0.01 -12.35
CA PHE A 42 12.30 -0.23 -11.20
C PHE A 42 12.86 -1.64 -11.22
N ASN A 43 14.18 -1.78 -11.05
CA ASN A 43 14.87 -3.07 -11.17
C ASN A 43 15.84 -3.40 -10.03
N ASP A 44 15.87 -2.60 -8.96
CA ASP A 44 16.74 -2.81 -7.80
C ASP A 44 16.00 -3.47 -6.63
N TRP A 45 15.02 -4.32 -6.91
CA TRP A 45 14.21 -4.99 -5.88
C TRP A 45 15.03 -5.78 -4.87
N ASP A 46 16.15 -6.34 -5.29
CA ASP A 46 17.07 -7.10 -4.43
C ASP A 46 17.75 -6.23 -3.36
N LYS A 47 17.75 -4.91 -3.54
CA LYS A 47 18.31 -3.94 -2.59
C LYS A 47 17.28 -3.35 -1.64
N VAL A 48 16.01 -3.69 -1.79
CA VAL A 48 14.91 -3.16 -0.98
C VAL A 48 14.80 -3.94 0.32
N SER A 49 14.84 -3.22 1.44
CA SER A 49 14.74 -3.80 2.79
C SER A 49 13.35 -3.70 3.40
N LEU A 50 12.51 -2.77 2.92
CA LEU A 50 11.18 -2.52 3.46
C LEU A 50 10.33 -1.77 2.44
N ILE A 51 9.05 -2.15 2.35
CA ILE A 51 8.04 -1.41 1.59
C ILE A 51 7.00 -0.87 2.57
N LEU A 52 6.83 0.46 2.58
CA LEU A 52 5.77 1.15 3.30
C LEU A 52 4.71 1.58 2.29
N HIS A 53 3.66 0.76 2.14
CA HIS A 53 2.61 1.01 1.16
C HIS A 53 1.46 1.78 1.80
N GLN A 54 1.54 3.11 1.74
CA GLN A 54 0.53 4.04 2.25
C GLN A 54 -0.26 4.71 1.12
N GLY A 55 0.16 4.50 -0.12
CA GLY A 55 -0.46 5.12 -1.29
C GLY A 55 -1.79 4.47 -1.64
N ALA A 56 -2.83 5.27 -1.68
CA ALA A 56 -4.15 4.89 -2.17
C ALA A 56 -4.93 6.14 -2.52
N ILE A 57 -5.94 6.00 -3.37
CA ILE A 57 -6.96 7.02 -3.50
C ILE A 57 -7.82 6.94 -2.25
N SER A 58 -7.75 7.95 -1.41
CA SER A 58 -8.42 7.96 -0.10
C SER A 58 -9.75 8.72 -0.08
N ASP A 59 -10.17 9.26 -1.24
CA ASP A 59 -11.44 9.96 -1.36
C ASP A 59 -12.61 8.99 -1.27
N THR A 60 -13.33 9.01 -0.15
CA THR A 60 -14.47 8.14 0.10
C THR A 60 -15.67 8.47 -0.78
N THR A 61 -15.66 9.62 -1.45
CA THR A 61 -16.72 10.03 -2.38
C THR A 61 -16.40 9.73 -3.85
N GLU A 62 -15.20 9.17 -4.14
CA GLU A 62 -14.82 8.79 -5.50
C GLU A 62 -15.76 7.73 -6.05
N THR A 63 -16.34 7.99 -7.22
CA THR A 63 -17.29 7.10 -7.89
C THR A 63 -16.73 6.41 -9.11
N ASN A 64 -15.52 6.78 -9.56
CA ASN A 64 -14.86 6.09 -10.66
C ASN A 64 -14.25 4.79 -10.16
N ILE A 65 -15.00 3.70 -10.31
CA ILE A 65 -14.63 2.36 -9.82
C ILE A 65 -13.35 1.87 -10.48
N ASP A 66 -13.19 2.10 -11.78
CA ASP A 66 -11.99 1.65 -12.51
C ASP A 66 -10.72 2.32 -11.98
N LYS A 67 -10.81 3.62 -11.69
CA LYS A 67 -9.71 4.38 -11.10
C LYS A 67 -9.34 3.85 -9.71
N LEU A 68 -10.34 3.60 -8.86
CA LEU A 68 -10.13 3.04 -7.52
C LEU A 68 -9.51 1.64 -7.59
N HIS A 69 -10.01 0.78 -8.47
CA HIS A 69 -9.45 -0.56 -8.64
C HIS A 69 -8.02 -0.52 -9.16
N ALA A 70 -7.74 0.33 -10.17
CA ALA A 70 -6.40 0.42 -10.73
C ALA A 70 -5.38 0.80 -9.66
N MET A 71 -5.66 1.81 -8.84
CA MET A 71 -4.70 2.33 -7.86
C MET A 71 -4.73 1.58 -6.53
N ASN A 72 -5.91 1.22 -6.03
CA ASN A 72 -6.02 0.63 -4.69
C ASN A 72 -5.92 -0.89 -4.69
N VAL A 73 -6.23 -1.55 -5.79
CA VAL A 73 -6.19 -3.02 -5.87
C VAL A 73 -5.08 -3.49 -6.80
N TRP A 74 -5.15 -3.20 -8.09
CA TRP A 74 -4.21 -3.75 -9.07
C TRP A 74 -2.77 -3.31 -8.83
N TYR A 75 -2.56 -2.03 -8.54
CA TYR A 75 -1.22 -1.53 -8.22
C TYR A 75 -0.68 -2.16 -6.93
N SER A 76 -1.52 -2.28 -5.91
CA SER A 76 -1.12 -2.92 -4.65
C SER A 76 -0.74 -4.38 -4.86
N ILE A 77 -1.48 -5.12 -5.68
CA ILE A 77 -1.15 -6.51 -6.01
C ILE A 77 0.20 -6.60 -6.73
N GLU A 78 0.45 -5.76 -7.72
CA GLU A 78 1.75 -5.71 -8.41
C GLU A 78 2.90 -5.49 -7.43
N LEU A 79 2.73 -4.55 -6.51
CA LEU A 79 3.74 -4.25 -5.50
C LEU A 79 3.94 -5.43 -4.54
N PHE A 80 2.85 -6.07 -4.11
CA PHE A 80 2.91 -7.21 -3.21
C PHE A 80 3.50 -8.46 -3.87
N GLU A 81 3.26 -8.66 -5.16
CA GLU A 81 3.92 -9.73 -5.92
C GLU A 81 5.45 -9.56 -5.92
N LYS A 82 5.93 -8.33 -6.06
CA LYS A 82 7.36 -8.02 -5.93
C LYS A 82 7.87 -8.30 -4.52
N ALA A 83 7.11 -7.90 -3.49
CA ALA A 83 7.48 -8.17 -2.11
C ALA A 83 7.58 -9.68 -1.83
N ILE A 84 6.67 -10.48 -2.35
CA ILE A 84 6.70 -11.93 -2.22
C ILE A 84 7.90 -12.51 -2.98
N GLN A 85 8.10 -12.10 -4.23
CA GLN A 85 9.17 -12.59 -5.09
C GLN A 85 10.55 -12.35 -4.46
N TYR A 86 10.78 -11.17 -3.90
CA TYR A 86 12.06 -10.76 -3.33
C TYR A 86 12.12 -10.87 -1.82
N GLN A 87 11.06 -11.40 -1.18
CA GLN A 87 10.96 -11.57 0.27
C GLN A 87 11.23 -10.28 1.05
N ILE A 88 10.56 -9.21 0.62
CA ILE A 88 10.69 -7.89 1.22
C ILE A 88 9.57 -7.69 2.25
N PRO A 89 9.89 -7.30 3.50
CA PRO A 89 8.87 -6.94 4.49
C PRO A 89 7.99 -5.79 4.02
N VAL A 90 6.68 -5.87 4.34
CA VAL A 90 5.69 -4.87 3.92
C VAL A 90 4.91 -4.36 5.14
N LYS A 91 4.70 -3.05 5.18
CA LYS A 91 3.67 -2.43 6.02
C LYS A 91 2.64 -1.76 5.12
N PHE A 92 1.40 -2.13 5.32
CA PHE A 92 0.28 -1.71 4.48
C PHE A 92 -0.78 -0.97 5.30
N ALA A 93 -1.28 0.13 4.77
CA ALA A 93 -2.37 0.86 5.39
C ALA A 93 -3.72 0.29 4.95
N SER A 94 -4.41 -0.40 5.84
CA SER A 94 -5.82 -0.71 5.70
C SER A 94 -6.66 0.48 6.18
N SER A 95 -7.96 0.29 6.33
CA SER A 95 -8.86 1.36 6.74
C SER A 95 -9.98 0.83 7.63
N ALA A 96 -10.31 1.59 8.68
CA ALA A 96 -11.49 1.30 9.50
C ALA A 96 -12.80 1.43 8.71
N SER A 97 -12.80 2.10 7.57
CA SER A 97 -13.99 2.24 6.72
C SER A 97 -14.56 0.91 6.22
N VAL A 98 -13.78 -0.18 6.24
CA VAL A 98 -14.27 -1.52 5.89
C VAL A 98 -15.37 -2.02 6.81
N TYR A 99 -15.44 -1.51 8.03
CA TYR A 99 -16.48 -1.87 9.01
C TYR A 99 -17.77 -1.05 8.85
N GLY A 100 -17.74 0.05 8.12
CA GLY A 100 -18.91 0.93 7.94
C GLY A 100 -19.43 1.46 9.28
N ASN A 101 -20.73 1.29 9.52
CA ASN A 101 -21.39 1.72 10.76
C ASN A 101 -21.44 0.64 11.85
N GLN A 102 -20.89 -0.55 11.61
CA GLN A 102 -20.98 -1.69 12.52
C GLN A 102 -19.60 -2.09 13.00
N GLN A 103 -19.31 -1.86 14.27
CA GLN A 103 -18.03 -2.24 14.86
C GLN A 103 -17.86 -3.77 14.88
N GLY A 104 -16.69 -4.23 14.44
CA GLY A 104 -16.36 -5.65 14.43
C GLY A 104 -17.03 -6.48 13.34
N ILE A 105 -17.93 -5.88 12.55
CA ILE A 105 -18.60 -6.52 11.41
C ILE A 105 -18.15 -5.83 10.12
N VAL A 106 -17.61 -6.59 9.18
CA VAL A 106 -17.20 -6.08 7.88
C VAL A 106 -18.43 -5.62 7.10
N ASN A 107 -18.55 -4.31 6.86
CA ASN A 107 -19.67 -3.71 6.16
C ASN A 107 -19.28 -2.39 5.48
N PRO A 108 -18.53 -2.45 4.36
CA PRO A 108 -18.07 -1.25 3.67
C PRO A 108 -19.25 -0.49 3.05
N LEU A 109 -19.26 0.85 3.23
CA LEU A 109 -20.34 1.74 2.77
C LEU A 109 -19.99 2.50 1.48
N ASN A 110 -18.77 2.41 0.97
CA ASN A 110 -18.34 3.12 -0.24
C ASN A 110 -17.30 2.32 -1.02
N TYR A 111 -17.05 2.74 -2.25
CA TYR A 111 -16.12 2.03 -3.14
C TYR A 111 -14.68 2.03 -2.62
N TYR A 112 -14.24 3.10 -1.98
CA TYR A 112 -12.93 3.14 -1.33
C TYR A 112 -12.79 2.02 -0.30
N ALA A 113 -13.77 1.90 0.59
CA ALA A 113 -13.78 0.86 1.62
C ALA A 113 -13.77 -0.55 1.01
N ILE A 114 -14.50 -0.75 -0.09
CA ILE A 114 -14.50 -2.03 -0.82
C ILE A 114 -13.12 -2.37 -1.34
N THR A 115 -12.41 -1.42 -1.93
CA THR A 115 -11.03 -1.67 -2.42
C THR A 115 -10.07 -2.00 -1.28
N LYS A 116 -10.20 -1.35 -0.13
CA LYS A 116 -9.38 -1.67 1.05
C LYS A 116 -9.70 -3.06 1.59
N LEU A 117 -10.96 -3.42 1.65
CA LEU A 117 -11.39 -4.77 2.08
C LEU A 117 -10.86 -5.85 1.13
N GLN A 118 -10.89 -5.62 -0.18
CA GLN A 118 -10.33 -6.55 -1.15
C GLN A 118 -8.84 -6.80 -0.89
N MET A 119 -8.09 -5.76 -0.53
CA MET A 119 -6.68 -5.91 -0.20
C MET A 119 -6.46 -6.65 1.13
N ASP A 120 -7.31 -6.44 2.13
CA ASP A 120 -7.26 -7.20 3.37
C ASP A 120 -7.45 -8.70 3.10
N TYR A 121 -8.40 -9.07 2.24
CA TYR A 121 -8.60 -10.46 1.84
C TYR A 121 -7.43 -11.02 1.03
N TYR A 122 -6.88 -10.24 0.11
CA TYR A 122 -5.69 -10.64 -0.64
C TYR A 122 -4.52 -10.97 0.31
N ILE A 123 -4.28 -10.10 1.27
CA ILE A 123 -3.22 -10.30 2.27
C ILE A 123 -3.49 -11.56 3.09
N GLN A 124 -4.71 -11.78 3.55
CA GLN A 124 -5.09 -13.01 4.27
C GLN A 124 -4.83 -14.27 3.45
N ASP A 125 -5.22 -14.26 2.19
CA ASP A 125 -5.08 -15.42 1.29
C ASP A 125 -3.61 -15.73 0.97
N HIS A 126 -2.74 -14.73 1.04
CA HIS A 126 -1.31 -14.85 0.70
C HIS A 126 -0.38 -14.68 1.91
N MET A 127 -0.92 -14.68 3.12
CA MET A 127 -0.18 -14.34 4.35
C MET A 127 1.11 -15.14 4.51
N THR A 128 1.09 -16.42 4.17
CA THR A 128 2.26 -17.32 4.32
C THR A 128 3.32 -17.12 3.24
N GLU A 129 3.00 -16.42 2.16
CA GLU A 129 3.93 -16.17 1.04
C GLU A 129 4.83 -14.97 1.30
N PHE A 130 4.40 -14.03 2.14
CA PHE A 130 5.20 -12.86 2.52
C PHE A 130 6.29 -13.24 3.52
N SER A 131 7.45 -12.57 3.46
CA SER A 131 8.44 -12.67 4.53
C SER A 131 7.92 -12.04 5.81
N SER A 132 7.23 -10.91 5.70
CA SER A 132 6.52 -10.22 6.78
C SER A 132 5.53 -9.23 6.18
N ILE A 133 4.32 -9.19 6.71
CA ILE A 133 3.33 -8.18 6.34
C ILE A 133 2.53 -7.75 7.56
N GLN A 134 2.36 -6.43 7.70
CA GLN A 134 1.56 -5.79 8.74
C GLN A 134 0.61 -4.79 8.09
N SER A 135 -0.63 -4.85 8.49
CA SER A 135 -1.65 -3.90 8.04
C SER A 135 -2.27 -3.14 9.20
#